data_c3ea6a39451814ee668f10abe5621084
#
_entry.id   c3ea6a39451814ee668f10abe5621084
#
_cell.length_a   1.000
_cell.length_b   1.000
_cell.length_c   1.000
_cell.angle_alpha   90.00
_cell.angle_beta   90.00
_cell.angle_gamma   90.00
#
_symmetry.space_group_name_H-M   'P 1'
#
loop_
_entity.id
_entity.type
_entity.pdbx_description
1 polymer ?
#
loop_
_entity_poly.entity_id
_entity_poly.type
_entity_poly.pdbx_seq_one_letter_code
_entity_poly.pdbx_strand_id
1 'polypeptide(L)'
;AIEDVLREDLSLHPWANLPVTVALQATDAAGQTGESQPMGTTLPGRRFFEPSARALIELRRDLLWNRENARRVAMLMRAMVHHGDEAFLFRGAPAMIRGAVAFIETRLDAGTFDGAARDELAQDLWDLALLIEEGELANARERLQRARDRLAEAMERGADPAEIQDLMDELREATRDYMEMLAEQAPDAESEQGDQRDMGGEQEGQTVTQSQIQEMMDAIQQLMEEGRMDEAAEMMAQLNALLDNL
;
A
#
# COMPACT_ATOMS: atom_id res chain seq x y z
N ALA A 1 14.55 -40.09 8.49
CA ALA A 1 14.01 -38.77 8.75
C ALA A 1 13.27 -38.33 7.49
N ILE A 2 12.08 -37.79 7.64
CA ILE A 2 11.31 -37.17 6.56
C ILE A 2 11.49 -35.66 6.82
N GLU A 3 12.02 -34.94 5.83
CA GLU A 3 12.04 -33.48 5.81
C GLU A 3 11.03 -33.04 4.75
N ASP A 4 10.09 -32.19 5.13
CA ASP A 4 9.14 -31.59 4.22
C ASP A 4 9.00 -30.09 4.53
N VAL A 5 8.69 -29.28 3.53
CA VAL A 5 8.52 -27.84 3.65
C VAL A 5 7.09 -27.47 3.23
N LEU A 6 6.28 -27.07 4.20
CA LEU A 6 4.98 -26.51 3.93
C LEU A 6 5.14 -25.04 3.51
N ARG A 7 4.66 -24.69 2.31
CA ARG A 7 4.57 -23.31 1.82
C ARG A 7 3.12 -23.00 1.48
N GLU A 8 2.52 -22.10 2.22
CA GLU A 8 1.14 -21.69 2.02
C GLU A 8 1.02 -20.18 2.16
N ASP A 9 0.30 -19.53 1.26
CA ASP A 9 -0.02 -18.11 1.38
C ASP A 9 -1.24 -17.93 2.30
N LEU A 10 -1.00 -17.41 3.49
CA LEU A 10 -2.00 -17.17 4.51
C LEU A 10 -2.45 -15.70 4.57
N SER A 11 -2.12 -14.88 3.57
CA SER A 11 -2.47 -13.45 3.54
C SER A 11 -3.97 -13.18 3.66
N LEU A 12 -4.80 -14.08 3.11
CA LEU A 12 -6.26 -14.01 3.17
C LEU A 12 -6.85 -14.53 4.48
N HIS A 13 -6.03 -15.17 5.32
CA HIS A 13 -6.51 -15.75 6.57
C HIS A 13 -6.97 -14.63 7.54
N PRO A 14 -8.10 -14.80 8.28
CA PRO A 14 -8.57 -13.78 9.21
C PRO A 14 -7.60 -13.46 10.36
N TRP A 15 -6.63 -14.34 10.60
CA TRP A 15 -5.55 -14.09 11.58
C TRP A 15 -4.27 -13.50 10.97
N ALA A 16 -4.24 -13.19 9.68
CA ALA A 16 -3.12 -12.52 9.07
C ALA A 16 -2.76 -11.24 9.86
N ASN A 17 -1.46 -11.03 10.07
CA ASN A 17 -0.88 -9.96 10.90
C ASN A 17 -1.21 -10.03 12.41
N LEU A 18 -1.73 -11.17 12.90
CA LEU A 18 -1.94 -11.38 14.33
C LEU A 18 -0.93 -12.36 14.92
N PRO A 19 -0.62 -12.24 16.24
CA PRO A 19 0.18 -13.23 16.93
C PRO A 19 -0.60 -14.56 17.01
N VAL A 20 0.05 -15.64 16.59
CA VAL A 20 -0.49 -16.99 16.58
C VAL A 20 0.47 -17.98 17.20
N THR A 21 -0.04 -19.14 17.57
CA THR A 21 0.77 -20.28 17.98
C THR A 21 0.63 -21.38 16.92
N VAL A 22 1.76 -21.83 16.38
CA VAL A 22 1.82 -22.91 15.38
C VAL A 22 2.32 -24.17 16.05
N ALA A 23 1.58 -25.27 15.86
CA ALA A 23 1.99 -26.63 16.24
C ALA A 23 1.86 -27.54 15.03
N LEU A 24 2.84 -28.38 14.78
CA LEU A 24 2.84 -29.35 13.70
C LEU A 24 2.38 -30.71 14.25
N GLN A 25 1.47 -31.37 13.52
CA GLN A 25 1.03 -32.73 13.84
C GLN A 25 1.37 -33.64 12.66
N ALA A 26 2.03 -34.74 12.93
CA ALA A 26 2.32 -35.76 11.94
C ALA A 26 1.64 -37.09 12.35
N THR A 27 1.02 -37.76 11.38
CA THR A 27 0.41 -39.06 11.58
C THR A 27 1.07 -40.08 10.67
N ASP A 28 1.52 -41.21 11.21
CA ASP A 28 2.13 -42.28 10.43
C ASP A 28 1.04 -43.22 9.81
N ALA A 29 1.49 -44.15 8.98
CA ALA A 29 0.62 -45.11 8.33
C ALA A 29 -0.07 -46.09 9.30
N ALA A 30 0.40 -46.21 10.54
CA ALA A 30 -0.19 -47.00 11.60
C ALA A 30 -1.20 -46.22 12.47
N GLY A 31 -1.41 -44.91 12.14
CA GLY A 31 -2.32 -44.03 12.88
C GLY A 31 -1.71 -43.44 14.15
N GLN A 32 -0.41 -43.55 14.35
CA GLN A 32 0.26 -42.92 15.49
C GLN A 32 0.51 -41.42 15.17
N THR A 33 0.14 -40.56 16.11
CA THR A 33 0.30 -39.12 15.99
C THR A 33 1.42 -38.63 16.89
N GLY A 34 2.28 -37.76 16.32
CA GLY A 34 3.29 -36.98 17.04
C GLY A 34 3.04 -35.48 16.86
N GLU A 35 3.24 -34.72 17.89
CA GLU A 35 3.09 -33.26 17.86
C GLU A 35 4.41 -32.57 18.15
N SER A 36 4.68 -31.45 17.46
CA SER A 36 5.81 -30.56 17.76
C SER A 36 5.52 -29.72 19.01
N GLN A 37 6.55 -29.13 19.60
CA GLN A 37 6.31 -28.07 20.58
C GLN A 37 5.66 -26.85 19.88
N PRO A 38 4.67 -26.19 20.52
CA PRO A 38 4.06 -25.00 19.99
C PRO A 38 5.07 -23.86 19.90
N MET A 39 5.07 -23.15 18.76
CA MET A 39 5.93 -21.99 18.53
C MET A 39 5.06 -20.76 18.30
N GLY A 40 5.32 -19.69 19.08
CA GLY A 40 4.66 -18.39 18.89
C GLY A 40 5.29 -17.65 17.70
N THR A 41 4.45 -17.10 16.82
CA THR A 41 4.87 -16.27 15.68
C THR A 41 3.76 -15.28 15.34
N THR A 42 4.05 -14.31 14.48
CA THR A 42 3.00 -13.50 13.82
C THR A 42 2.68 -14.13 12.48
N LEU A 43 1.41 -14.37 12.19
CA LEU A 43 1.00 -14.94 10.92
C LEU A 43 1.29 -13.93 9.80
N PRO A 44 2.13 -14.26 8.79
CA PRO A 44 2.40 -13.35 7.70
C PRO A 44 1.12 -12.94 6.98
N GLY A 45 1.06 -11.67 6.55
CA GLY A 45 -0.07 -11.15 5.80
C GLY A 45 0.26 -9.81 5.17
N ARG A 46 -0.51 -9.44 4.14
CA ARG A 46 -0.39 -8.14 3.51
C ARG A 46 -0.73 -7.03 4.50
N ARG A 47 0.07 -5.98 4.53
CA ARG A 47 -0.22 -4.75 5.27
C ARG A 47 -0.98 -3.80 4.35
N PHE A 48 -1.90 -3.06 4.94
CA PHE A 48 -2.66 -2.00 4.29
C PHE A 48 -2.36 -0.69 5.03
N PHE A 49 -1.98 0.34 4.33
CA PHE A 49 -1.55 1.63 4.87
C PHE A 49 -2.64 2.68 4.73
N GLU A 50 -3.40 2.61 3.63
CA GLU A 50 -4.53 3.50 3.42
C GLU A 50 -5.62 3.26 4.49
N PRO A 51 -6.05 4.31 5.24
CA PRO A 51 -6.96 4.15 6.37
C PRO A 51 -8.28 3.45 6.02
N SER A 52 -8.86 3.73 4.83
CA SER A 52 -10.12 3.11 4.41
C SER A 52 -9.92 1.64 4.01
N ALA A 53 -8.81 1.31 3.34
CA ALA A 53 -8.44 -0.07 3.03
C ALA A 53 -8.24 -0.88 4.31
N ARG A 54 -7.49 -0.33 5.27
CA ARG A 54 -7.29 -0.95 6.60
C ARG A 54 -8.60 -1.19 7.32
N ALA A 55 -9.50 -0.20 7.32
CA ALA A 55 -10.82 -0.34 7.95
C ALA A 55 -11.64 -1.48 7.30
N LEU A 56 -11.61 -1.60 5.97
CA LEU A 56 -12.29 -2.69 5.25
C LEU A 56 -11.72 -4.06 5.61
N ILE A 57 -10.40 -4.19 5.77
CA ILE A 57 -9.76 -5.44 6.19
C ILE A 57 -10.15 -5.83 7.62
N GLU A 58 -10.26 -4.87 8.55
CA GLU A 58 -10.77 -5.15 9.90
C GLU A 58 -12.24 -5.59 9.88
N LEU A 59 -13.09 -4.94 9.07
CA LEU A 59 -14.49 -5.33 8.90
C LEU A 59 -14.64 -6.72 8.25
N ARG A 60 -13.78 -7.03 7.28
CA ARG A 60 -13.66 -8.36 6.69
C ARG A 60 -13.30 -9.40 7.74
N ARG A 61 -12.35 -9.12 8.61
CA ARG A 61 -11.93 -9.99 9.72
C ARG A 61 -13.10 -10.25 10.68
N ASP A 62 -13.79 -9.20 11.12
CA ASP A 62 -14.98 -9.30 11.97
C ASP A 62 -16.06 -10.23 11.36
N LEU A 63 -16.27 -10.10 10.06
CA LEU A 63 -17.24 -10.90 9.32
C LEU A 63 -16.83 -12.38 9.22
N LEU A 64 -15.55 -12.66 8.96
CA LEU A 64 -15.02 -14.02 8.88
C LEU A 64 -15.00 -14.72 10.23
N TRP A 65 -14.80 -14.00 11.32
CA TRP A 65 -14.86 -14.55 12.67
C TRP A 65 -16.27 -14.94 13.10
N ASN A 66 -17.23 -14.06 12.80
CA ASN A 66 -18.63 -14.37 13.08
C ASN A 66 -19.54 -13.67 12.06
N ARG A 67 -20.25 -14.48 11.26
CA ARG A 67 -21.20 -13.99 10.26
C ARG A 67 -22.35 -13.16 10.87
N GLU A 68 -22.66 -13.33 12.17
CA GLU A 68 -23.66 -12.52 12.88
C GLU A 68 -23.24 -11.05 13.00
N ASN A 69 -21.96 -10.74 12.83
CA ASN A 69 -21.46 -9.37 12.77
C ASN A 69 -21.88 -8.61 11.52
N ALA A 70 -22.48 -9.27 10.52
CA ALA A 70 -22.82 -8.66 9.23
C ALA A 70 -23.62 -7.35 9.36
N ARG A 71 -24.60 -7.28 10.27
CA ARG A 71 -25.36 -6.04 10.52
C ARG A 71 -24.50 -4.91 11.06
N ARG A 72 -23.56 -5.21 11.97
CA ARG A 72 -22.60 -4.26 12.50
C ARG A 72 -21.61 -3.81 11.41
N VAL A 73 -21.12 -4.74 10.60
CA VAL A 73 -20.23 -4.46 9.46
C VAL A 73 -20.91 -3.51 8.48
N ALA A 74 -22.15 -3.78 8.07
CA ALA A 74 -22.92 -2.88 7.21
C ALA A 74 -23.08 -1.48 7.80
N MET A 75 -23.36 -1.37 9.11
CA MET A 75 -23.48 -0.09 9.80
C MET A 75 -22.16 0.70 9.77
N LEU A 76 -21.03 0.06 10.04
CA LEU A 76 -19.71 0.71 10.02
C LEU A 76 -19.29 1.12 8.61
N MET A 77 -19.52 0.25 7.61
CA MET A 77 -19.27 0.60 6.20
C MET A 77 -20.14 1.79 5.74
N ARG A 78 -21.40 1.88 6.20
CA ARG A 78 -22.24 3.04 5.93
C ARG A 78 -21.70 4.31 6.58
N ALA A 79 -21.13 4.20 7.79
CA ALA A 79 -20.49 5.32 8.46
C ALA A 79 -19.23 5.82 7.70
N MET A 80 -18.45 4.92 7.10
CA MET A 80 -17.28 5.28 6.29
C MET A 80 -17.64 6.19 5.12
N VAL A 81 -18.79 5.96 4.47
CA VAL A 81 -19.22 6.74 3.29
C VAL A 81 -20.17 7.91 3.65
N HIS A 82 -20.42 8.15 4.96
CA HIS A 82 -21.36 9.18 5.40
C HIS A 82 -20.82 10.61 5.21
N HIS A 83 -19.51 10.80 5.35
CA HIS A 83 -18.87 12.12 5.26
C HIS A 83 -18.57 12.60 3.83
N GLY A 84 -19.11 11.91 2.82
CA GLY A 84 -19.01 12.28 1.41
C GLY A 84 -17.93 11.50 0.66
N ASP A 85 -18.03 11.56 -0.65
CA ASP A 85 -17.16 10.81 -1.57
C ASP A 85 -15.77 11.46 -1.66
N GLU A 86 -15.60 12.69 -1.17
CA GLU A 86 -14.35 13.47 -1.19
C GLU A 86 -13.29 12.91 -0.22
N ALA A 87 -13.71 12.12 0.78
CA ALA A 87 -12.80 11.49 1.74
C ALA A 87 -12.01 10.32 1.13
N PHE A 88 -12.38 9.85 -0.06
CA PHE A 88 -11.75 8.73 -0.73
C PHE A 88 -10.96 9.21 -1.94
N LEU A 89 -9.67 8.94 -1.97
CA LEU A 89 -8.84 9.23 -3.14
C LEU A 89 -9.27 8.39 -4.35
N PHE A 90 -9.57 7.12 -4.16
CA PHE A 90 -10.20 6.31 -5.19
C PHE A 90 -11.72 6.64 -5.27
N ARG A 91 -12.11 7.43 -6.26
CA ARG A 91 -13.50 7.93 -6.43
C ARG A 91 -14.57 6.84 -6.58
N GLY A 92 -14.18 5.63 -6.96
CA GLY A 92 -15.08 4.47 -7.07
C GLY A 92 -15.42 3.82 -5.73
N ALA A 93 -14.58 3.97 -4.71
CA ALA A 93 -14.70 3.28 -3.43
C ALA A 93 -16.05 3.51 -2.73
N PRO A 94 -16.59 4.75 -2.62
CA PRO A 94 -17.87 4.95 -1.94
C PRO A 94 -19.03 4.21 -2.60
N ALA A 95 -19.06 4.12 -3.93
CA ALA A 95 -20.11 3.38 -4.64
C ALA A 95 -20.00 1.87 -4.39
N MET A 96 -18.79 1.33 -4.39
CA MET A 96 -18.54 -0.08 -4.10
C MET A 96 -18.87 -0.44 -2.65
N ILE A 97 -18.49 0.42 -1.69
CA ILE A 97 -18.85 0.25 -0.27
C ILE A 97 -20.38 0.26 -0.10
N ARG A 98 -21.08 1.18 -0.74
CA ARG A 98 -22.57 1.21 -0.73
C ARG A 98 -23.18 -0.06 -1.34
N GLY A 99 -22.56 -0.60 -2.41
CA GLY A 99 -22.95 -1.88 -3.00
C GLY A 99 -22.82 -3.05 -2.02
N ALA A 100 -21.68 -3.13 -1.33
CA ALA A 100 -21.44 -4.16 -0.30
C ALA A 100 -22.44 -4.03 0.89
N VAL A 101 -22.76 -2.80 1.32
CA VAL A 101 -23.80 -2.57 2.33
C VAL A 101 -25.16 -3.09 1.86
N ALA A 102 -25.58 -2.75 0.63
CA ALA A 102 -26.84 -3.20 0.05
C ALA A 102 -26.88 -4.74 -0.09
N PHE A 103 -25.78 -5.36 -0.45
CA PHE A 103 -25.64 -6.84 -0.50
C PHE A 103 -25.94 -7.47 0.87
N ILE A 104 -25.30 -6.96 1.94
CA ILE A 104 -25.54 -7.46 3.31
C ILE A 104 -27.00 -7.30 3.70
N GLU A 105 -27.55 -6.09 3.55
CA GLU A 105 -28.90 -5.77 4.02
C GLU A 105 -29.98 -6.59 3.30
N THR A 106 -29.86 -6.67 1.97
CA THR A 106 -30.80 -7.46 1.15
C THR A 106 -30.80 -8.92 1.58
N ARG A 107 -29.63 -9.51 1.82
CA ARG A 107 -29.53 -10.92 2.21
C ARG A 107 -29.94 -11.17 3.67
N LEU A 108 -29.69 -10.22 4.56
CA LEU A 108 -30.16 -10.30 5.95
C LEU A 108 -31.68 -10.22 6.02
N ASP A 109 -32.30 -9.32 5.26
CA ASP A 109 -33.77 -9.16 5.24
C ASP A 109 -34.46 -10.36 4.60
N ALA A 110 -33.82 -10.97 3.61
CA ALA A 110 -34.29 -12.22 3.00
C ALA A 110 -33.99 -13.49 3.82
N GLY A 111 -33.19 -13.38 4.89
CA GLY A 111 -32.73 -14.54 5.67
C GLY A 111 -31.77 -15.47 4.90
N THR A 112 -31.12 -14.97 3.86
CA THR A 112 -30.20 -15.72 2.96
C THR A 112 -28.73 -15.36 3.16
N PHE A 113 -28.37 -14.63 4.20
CA PHE A 113 -26.96 -14.37 4.53
C PHE A 113 -26.34 -15.59 5.21
N ASP A 114 -25.90 -16.56 4.42
CA ASP A 114 -25.28 -17.80 4.84
C ASP A 114 -23.73 -17.74 4.80
N GLY A 115 -23.07 -18.89 4.94
CA GLY A 115 -21.61 -19.00 4.87
C GLY A 115 -21.05 -18.64 3.50
N ALA A 116 -21.74 -18.99 2.42
CA ALA A 116 -21.31 -18.68 1.06
C ALA A 116 -21.40 -17.16 0.79
N ALA A 117 -22.49 -16.52 1.21
CA ALA A 117 -22.64 -15.07 1.10
C ALA A 117 -21.60 -14.29 1.94
N ARG A 118 -21.23 -14.83 3.12
CA ARG A 118 -20.14 -14.28 3.92
C ARG A 118 -18.80 -14.37 3.18
N ASP A 119 -18.49 -15.49 2.57
CA ASP A 119 -17.21 -15.73 1.91
C ASP A 119 -17.10 -14.92 0.62
N GLU A 120 -18.19 -14.80 -0.15
CA GLU A 120 -18.30 -13.89 -1.30
C GLU A 120 -18.00 -12.45 -0.90
N LEU A 121 -18.71 -11.94 0.11
CA LEU A 121 -18.50 -10.57 0.60
C LEU A 121 -17.07 -10.36 1.15
N ALA A 122 -16.53 -11.35 1.85
CA ALA A 122 -15.17 -11.25 2.38
C ALA A 122 -14.13 -11.16 1.25
N GLN A 123 -14.36 -11.80 0.12
CA GLN A 123 -13.52 -11.65 -1.06
C GLN A 123 -13.69 -10.25 -1.69
N ASP A 124 -14.93 -9.79 -1.86
CA ASP A 124 -15.22 -8.46 -2.40
C ASP A 124 -14.57 -7.35 -1.55
N LEU A 125 -14.60 -7.47 -0.22
CA LEU A 125 -13.96 -6.51 0.68
C LEU A 125 -12.43 -6.54 0.58
N TRP A 126 -11.84 -7.70 0.33
CA TRP A 126 -10.42 -7.82 0.07
C TRP A 126 -10.03 -7.14 -1.23
N ASP A 127 -10.74 -7.43 -2.31
CA ASP A 127 -10.46 -6.86 -3.63
C ASP A 127 -10.66 -5.34 -3.64
N LEU A 128 -11.67 -4.87 -2.93
CA LEU A 128 -11.90 -3.44 -2.74
C LEU A 128 -10.79 -2.76 -1.94
N ALA A 129 -10.30 -3.40 -0.87
CA ALA A 129 -9.19 -2.88 -0.09
C ALA A 129 -7.90 -2.80 -0.92
N LEU A 130 -7.62 -3.81 -1.76
CA LEU A 130 -6.51 -3.77 -2.71
C LEU A 130 -6.64 -2.61 -3.69
N LEU A 131 -7.83 -2.43 -4.26
CA LEU A 131 -8.09 -1.37 -5.23
C LEU A 131 -7.93 0.03 -4.62
N ILE A 132 -8.33 0.22 -3.37
CA ILE A 132 -8.14 1.48 -2.65
C ILE A 132 -6.66 1.73 -2.38
N GLU A 133 -5.94 0.74 -1.88
CA GLU A 133 -4.51 0.81 -1.59
C GLU A 133 -3.67 1.11 -2.84
N GLU A 134 -3.90 0.36 -3.92
CA GLU A 134 -3.19 0.52 -5.19
C GLU A 134 -3.60 1.81 -5.91
N GLY A 135 -4.86 2.22 -5.75
CA GLY A 135 -5.37 3.46 -6.30
C GLY A 135 -4.69 4.70 -5.73
N GLU A 136 -4.25 4.67 -4.47
CA GLU A 136 -3.50 5.76 -3.86
C GLU A 136 -2.11 5.92 -4.46
N LEU A 137 -1.36 4.83 -4.58
CA LEU A 137 -0.04 4.85 -5.21
C LEU A 137 -0.13 5.29 -6.68
N ALA A 138 -1.11 4.78 -7.43
CA ALA A 138 -1.34 5.19 -8.81
C ALA A 138 -1.68 6.70 -8.91
N ASN A 139 -2.49 7.22 -7.97
CA ASN A 139 -2.83 8.64 -7.90
C ASN A 139 -1.63 9.51 -7.50
N ALA A 140 -0.79 9.04 -6.58
CA ALA A 140 0.44 9.75 -6.20
C ALA A 140 1.42 9.82 -7.38
N ARG A 141 1.58 8.70 -8.10
CA ARG A 141 2.39 8.65 -9.34
C ARG A 141 1.84 9.59 -10.42
N GLU A 142 0.53 9.65 -10.60
CA GLU A 142 -0.09 10.55 -11.58
C GLU A 142 0.05 12.03 -11.16
N ARG A 143 -0.04 12.34 -9.86
CA ARG A 143 0.24 13.70 -9.35
C ARG A 143 1.68 14.10 -9.58
N LEU A 144 2.62 13.21 -9.29
CA LEU A 144 4.04 13.42 -9.56
C LEU A 144 4.30 13.67 -11.05
N GLN A 145 3.73 12.85 -11.93
CA GLN A 145 3.88 13.03 -13.37
C GLN A 145 3.33 14.40 -13.83
N ARG A 146 2.14 14.78 -13.38
CA ARG A 146 1.53 16.08 -13.72
C ARG A 146 2.35 17.26 -13.21
N ALA A 147 2.94 17.18 -12.01
CA ALA A 147 3.81 18.23 -11.49
C ALA A 147 5.08 18.38 -12.34
N ARG A 148 5.68 17.26 -12.76
CA ARG A 148 6.83 17.23 -13.68
C ARG A 148 6.51 17.89 -15.03
N ASP A 149 5.39 17.49 -15.64
CA ASP A 149 4.99 18.01 -16.96
C ASP A 149 4.72 19.52 -16.91
N ARG A 150 4.04 20.01 -15.87
CA ARG A 150 3.79 21.45 -15.69
C ARG A 150 5.07 22.26 -15.51
N LEU A 151 6.01 21.75 -14.70
CA LEU A 151 7.28 22.43 -14.49
C LEU A 151 8.10 22.47 -15.78
N ALA A 152 8.18 21.36 -16.53
CA ALA A 152 8.86 21.30 -17.81
C ALA A 152 8.25 22.31 -18.82
N GLU A 153 6.92 22.34 -18.95
CA GLU A 153 6.23 23.30 -19.81
C GLU A 153 6.47 24.76 -19.39
N ALA A 154 6.48 25.05 -18.08
CA ALA A 154 6.77 26.38 -17.57
C ALA A 154 8.21 26.81 -17.88
N MET A 155 9.19 25.90 -17.76
CA MET A 155 10.58 26.16 -18.13
C MET A 155 10.74 26.43 -19.61
N GLU A 156 10.13 25.62 -20.50
CA GLU A 156 10.19 25.78 -21.96
C GLU A 156 9.60 27.10 -22.43
N ARG A 157 8.51 27.58 -21.83
CA ARG A 157 7.87 28.85 -22.18
C ARG A 157 8.54 30.07 -21.53
N GLY A 158 9.54 29.86 -20.66
CA GLY A 158 10.21 30.97 -19.93
C GLY A 158 9.27 31.62 -18.92
N ALA A 159 8.56 30.85 -18.11
CA ALA A 159 7.64 31.37 -17.10
C ALA A 159 8.33 32.27 -16.06
N ASP A 160 7.52 33.05 -15.34
CA ASP A 160 7.99 33.91 -14.25
C ASP A 160 8.70 33.07 -13.16
N PRO A 161 9.82 33.54 -12.60
CA PRO A 161 10.51 32.84 -11.50
C PRO A 161 9.63 32.48 -10.32
N ALA A 162 8.61 33.30 -9.99
CA ALA A 162 7.67 32.97 -8.92
C ALA A 162 6.78 31.78 -9.28
N GLU A 163 6.31 31.69 -10.53
CA GLU A 163 5.54 30.55 -11.01
C GLU A 163 6.38 29.26 -11.01
N ILE A 164 7.64 29.35 -11.42
CA ILE A 164 8.56 28.21 -11.41
C ILE A 164 8.79 27.73 -9.97
N GLN A 165 8.92 28.66 -9.01
CA GLN A 165 9.08 28.32 -7.61
C GLN A 165 7.85 27.56 -7.05
N ASP A 166 6.64 28.05 -7.33
CA ASP A 166 5.40 27.38 -6.93
C ASP A 166 5.30 25.95 -7.51
N LEU A 167 5.70 25.78 -8.78
CA LEU A 167 5.71 24.46 -9.44
C LEU A 167 6.80 23.53 -8.89
N MET A 168 7.94 24.06 -8.47
CA MET A 168 8.98 23.30 -7.78
C MET A 168 8.49 22.80 -6.41
N ASP A 169 7.76 23.64 -5.68
CA ASP A 169 7.18 23.24 -4.40
C ASP A 169 6.09 22.18 -4.59
N GLU A 170 5.24 22.29 -5.64
CA GLU A 170 4.28 21.25 -6.02
C GLU A 170 4.99 19.91 -6.36
N LEU A 171 6.11 19.98 -7.10
CA LEU A 171 6.90 18.80 -7.44
C LEU A 171 7.53 18.14 -6.20
N ARG A 172 8.04 18.94 -5.25
CA ARG A 172 8.59 18.44 -3.99
C ARG A 172 7.54 17.70 -3.17
N GLU A 173 6.35 18.29 -3.05
CA GLU A 173 5.25 17.69 -2.32
C GLU A 173 4.81 16.36 -2.98
N ALA A 174 4.58 16.35 -4.29
CA ALA A 174 4.18 15.16 -5.02
C ALA A 174 5.24 14.05 -4.97
N THR A 175 6.53 14.41 -5.00
CA THR A 175 7.64 13.45 -4.88
C THR A 175 7.69 12.84 -3.48
N ARG A 176 7.55 13.66 -2.44
CA ARG A 176 7.53 13.19 -1.05
C ARG A 176 6.38 12.21 -0.81
N ASP A 177 5.16 12.57 -1.25
CA ASP A 177 3.98 11.72 -1.11
C ASP A 177 4.17 10.37 -1.82
N TYR A 178 4.71 10.39 -3.04
CA TYR A 178 4.97 9.15 -3.79
C TYR A 178 6.03 8.27 -3.12
N MET A 179 7.11 8.86 -2.62
CA MET A 179 8.18 8.14 -1.91
C MET A 179 7.71 7.57 -0.57
N GLU A 180 6.88 8.30 0.17
CA GLU A 180 6.29 7.83 1.42
C GLU A 180 5.42 6.60 1.18
N MET A 181 4.56 6.63 0.16
CA MET A 181 3.73 5.49 -0.23
C MET A 181 4.55 4.29 -0.72
N LEU A 182 5.64 4.52 -1.46
CA LEU A 182 6.54 3.44 -1.86
C LEU A 182 7.26 2.81 -0.66
N ALA A 183 7.75 3.63 0.28
CA ALA A 183 8.42 3.16 1.49
C ALA A 183 7.45 2.35 2.39
N GLU A 184 6.19 2.77 2.46
CA GLU A 184 5.15 2.05 3.19
C GLU A 184 4.80 0.69 2.56
N GLN A 185 4.93 0.54 1.25
CA GLN A 185 4.70 -0.73 0.54
C GLN A 185 5.90 -1.66 0.53
N ALA A 186 7.12 -1.15 0.79
CA ALA A 186 8.30 -1.99 0.89
C ALA A 186 8.18 -2.92 2.12
N PRO A 187 8.32 -4.24 1.99
CA PRO A 187 8.37 -5.13 3.14
C PRO A 187 9.59 -4.75 4.00
N ASP A 188 9.42 -4.75 5.33
CA ASP A 188 10.46 -4.41 6.32
C ASP A 188 11.80 -5.10 6.00
N ALA A 189 12.64 -4.46 5.22
CA ALA A 189 14.02 -4.90 4.98
C ALA A 189 14.94 -4.54 6.16
N GLU A 190 14.41 -3.94 7.23
CA GLU A 190 15.20 -3.45 8.38
C GLU A 190 15.32 -4.43 9.55
N SER A 191 14.84 -5.67 9.45
CA SER A 191 14.93 -6.62 10.58
C SER A 191 16.20 -7.52 10.56
N GLU A 192 17.08 -7.43 9.56
CA GLU A 192 18.29 -8.28 9.46
C GLU A 192 19.62 -7.51 9.40
N GLN A 193 19.71 -6.29 9.94
CA GLN A 193 21.00 -5.65 10.15
C GLN A 193 21.51 -5.82 11.59
N GLY A 194 21.53 -7.06 12.05
CA GLY A 194 22.38 -7.52 13.14
C GLY A 194 23.61 -8.19 12.55
N ASP A 195 24.74 -7.46 12.56
CA ASP A 195 26.09 -8.04 12.55
C ASP A 195 26.61 -8.70 11.24
N GLN A 196 26.91 -7.89 10.21
CA GLN A 196 27.97 -8.24 9.26
C GLN A 196 28.70 -6.99 8.75
N ARG A 197 29.69 -6.56 9.54
CA ARG A 197 30.82 -5.77 9.01
C ARG A 197 31.74 -6.71 8.23
N ASP A 198 32.09 -6.24 7.04
CA ASP A 198 33.25 -6.67 6.27
C ASP A 198 33.09 -7.87 5.33
N MET A 199 32.71 -7.59 4.09
CA MET A 199 33.34 -8.13 2.88
C MET A 199 32.87 -7.36 1.66
N GLY A 200 33.79 -6.67 0.98
CA GLY A 200 33.55 -5.89 -0.22
C GLY A 200 32.99 -6.75 -1.37
N GLY A 201 31.97 -6.24 -1.98
CA GLY A 201 31.36 -6.73 -3.21
C GLY A 201 30.51 -5.62 -3.78
N GLU A 202 31.06 -4.90 -4.79
CA GLU A 202 30.31 -3.93 -5.61
C GLU A 202 29.12 -4.61 -6.26
N GLN A 203 27.93 -4.38 -5.70
CA GLN A 203 26.67 -4.53 -6.42
C GLN A 203 25.96 -3.17 -6.33
N GLU A 204 26.20 -2.36 -7.38
CA GLU A 204 25.49 -1.11 -7.64
C GLU A 204 24.00 -1.39 -7.94
N GLY A 205 23.23 -1.66 -6.90
CA GLY A 205 21.82 -1.32 -6.86
C GLY A 205 21.74 0.02 -6.14
N GLN A 206 21.77 1.14 -6.87
CA GLN A 206 21.58 2.46 -6.29
C GLN A 206 20.16 2.54 -5.75
N THR A 207 19.97 2.26 -4.46
CA THR A 207 18.79 2.69 -3.74
C THR A 207 18.82 4.20 -3.69
N VAL A 208 18.03 4.82 -4.56
CA VAL A 208 17.85 6.26 -4.60
C VAL A 208 17.27 6.69 -3.26
N THR A 209 18.00 7.44 -2.47
CA THR A 209 17.56 7.92 -1.18
C THR A 209 16.76 9.22 -1.35
N GLN A 210 15.77 9.42 -0.48
CA GLN A 210 14.98 10.68 -0.44
C GLN A 210 15.88 11.92 -0.34
N SER A 211 17.02 11.83 0.37
CA SER A 211 17.99 12.91 0.48
C SER A 211 18.65 13.26 -0.86
N GLN A 212 18.98 12.28 -1.69
CA GLN A 212 19.56 12.53 -3.02
C GLN A 212 18.58 13.27 -3.94
N ILE A 213 17.31 12.91 -3.90
CA ILE A 213 16.25 13.57 -4.66
C ILE A 213 16.11 15.04 -4.19
N GLN A 214 16.10 15.28 -2.87
CA GLN A 214 16.04 16.63 -2.32
C GLN A 214 17.25 17.49 -2.72
N GLU A 215 18.46 16.94 -2.61
CA GLU A 215 19.70 17.65 -3.04
C GLU A 215 19.65 18.03 -4.53
N MET A 216 19.13 17.14 -5.38
CA MET A 216 18.96 17.44 -6.81
C MET A 216 17.92 18.53 -7.04
N MET A 217 16.79 18.52 -6.33
CA MET A 217 15.77 19.56 -6.44
C MET A 217 16.28 20.92 -5.98
N ASP A 218 17.06 20.96 -4.90
CA ASP A 218 17.67 22.20 -4.41
C ASP A 218 18.73 22.74 -5.40
N ALA A 219 19.52 21.85 -6.02
CA ALA A 219 20.46 22.25 -7.06
C ALA A 219 19.75 22.79 -8.32
N ILE A 220 18.64 22.16 -8.74
CA ILE A 220 17.80 22.64 -9.86
C ILE A 220 17.29 24.05 -9.54
N GLN A 221 16.75 24.28 -8.34
CA GLN A 221 16.26 25.58 -7.93
C GLN A 221 17.38 26.63 -7.96
N GLN A 222 18.55 26.32 -7.42
CA GLN A 222 19.70 27.24 -7.44
C GLN A 222 20.11 27.60 -8.86
N LEU A 223 20.18 26.64 -9.78
CA LEU A 223 20.50 26.89 -11.19
C LEU A 223 19.46 27.82 -11.85
N MET A 224 18.20 27.68 -11.52
CA MET A 224 17.12 28.55 -12.01
C MET A 224 17.25 29.96 -11.46
N GLU A 225 17.56 30.15 -10.17
CA GLU A 225 17.80 31.43 -9.54
C GLU A 225 19.03 32.17 -10.14
N GLU A 226 20.05 31.40 -10.54
CA GLU A 226 21.23 31.88 -11.25
C GLU A 226 20.97 32.17 -12.74
N GLY A 227 19.77 31.87 -13.26
CA GLY A 227 19.41 32.04 -14.67
C GLY A 227 20.03 30.99 -15.63
N ARG A 228 20.57 29.89 -15.11
CA ARG A 228 21.21 28.82 -15.87
C ARG A 228 20.19 27.77 -16.28
N MET A 229 19.20 28.17 -17.07
CA MET A 229 18.04 27.36 -17.41
C MET A 229 18.39 26.07 -18.16
N ASP A 230 19.39 26.07 -19.03
CA ASP A 230 19.83 24.90 -19.78
C ASP A 230 20.37 23.80 -18.84
N GLU A 231 21.18 24.18 -17.85
CA GLU A 231 21.73 23.25 -16.86
C GLU A 231 20.66 22.77 -15.87
N ALA A 232 19.71 23.62 -15.51
CA ALA A 232 18.56 23.22 -14.72
C ALA A 232 17.70 22.17 -15.45
N ALA A 233 17.48 22.33 -16.76
CA ALA A 233 16.76 21.37 -17.58
C ALA A 233 17.50 20.02 -17.69
N GLU A 234 18.82 20.01 -17.82
CA GLU A 234 19.62 18.79 -17.82
C GLU A 234 19.52 18.04 -16.47
N MET A 235 19.61 18.78 -15.37
CA MET A 235 19.49 18.19 -14.04
C MET A 235 18.08 17.67 -13.75
N MET A 236 17.04 18.35 -14.26
CA MET A 236 15.66 17.89 -14.23
C MET A 236 15.49 16.60 -15.00
N ALA A 237 16.12 16.45 -16.16
CA ALA A 237 16.08 15.21 -16.94
C ALA A 237 16.74 14.04 -16.17
N GLN A 238 17.82 14.30 -15.43
CA GLN A 238 18.45 13.30 -14.55
C GLN A 238 17.55 12.90 -13.39
N LEU A 239 16.91 13.87 -12.72
CA LEU A 239 15.94 13.62 -11.65
C LEU A 239 14.77 12.78 -12.17
N ASN A 240 14.25 13.09 -13.36
CA ASN A 240 13.19 12.33 -13.98
C ASN A 240 13.59 10.88 -14.27
N ALA A 241 14.80 10.66 -14.79
CA ALA A 241 15.30 9.30 -15.01
C ALA A 241 15.48 8.50 -13.71
N LEU A 242 15.85 9.16 -12.62
CA LEU A 242 15.92 8.57 -11.28
C LEU A 242 14.54 8.17 -10.75
N LEU A 243 13.56 9.06 -10.86
CA LEU A 243 12.18 8.82 -10.40
C LEU A 243 11.45 7.74 -11.22
N ASP A 244 11.80 7.58 -12.50
CA ASP A 244 11.24 6.53 -13.36
C ASP A 244 11.79 5.12 -13.04
N ASN A 245 12.90 5.04 -12.30
CA ASN A 245 13.55 3.79 -11.88
C ASN A 245 13.21 3.38 -10.43
N LEU A 246 12.33 4.13 -9.75
CA LEU A 246 11.78 3.79 -8.44
C LEU A 246 10.58 2.85 -8.58
#